data_f94a0bdc3c89cbc94efb84d1b5a6fd13
#
_entry.id   f94a0bdc3c89cbc94efb84d1b5a6fd13
#
_cell.length_a   1.000
_cell.length_b   1.000
_cell.length_c   1.000
_cell.angle_alpha   90.00
_cell.angle_beta   90.00
_cell.angle_gamma   90.00
#
_symmetry.space_group_name_H-M   'P 1'
#
loop_
_entity.id
_entity.type
_entity.pdbx_description
1 polymer ?
#
loop_
_entity_poly.entity_id
_entity_poly.type
_entity_poly.pdbx_seq_one_letter_code
_entity_poly.pdbx_strand_id
1 'polypeptide(L)' 'MDNVKIEVENNKAIITIDLTKDFGKSSSGKTIVVASTRGNIPIPGAETYYLGLNCYKYPPRNK' A
#
# COMPACT_ATOMS: atom_id res chain seq x y z
N MET A 1 -8.50 2.78 -2.10
CA MET A 1 -7.17 2.33 -1.72
C MET A 1 -6.82 2.84 -0.34
N ASP A 2 -6.02 2.11 0.36
CA ASP A 2 -5.80 2.37 1.78
C ASP A 2 -4.38 2.81 2.05
N ASN A 3 -4.24 4.01 2.62
CA ASN A 3 -2.94 4.50 3.13
C ASN A 3 -1.85 4.54 2.07
N VAL A 4 -2.21 4.86 0.84
CA VAL A 4 -1.26 4.97 -0.26
C VAL A 4 -1.43 6.35 -0.88
N LYS A 5 -0.36 7.12 -0.88
CA LYS A 5 -0.33 8.42 -1.52
C LYS A 5 0.63 8.34 -2.71
N ILE A 6 0.17 8.76 -3.87
CA ILE A 6 0.97 8.67 -5.08
C ILE A 6 1.11 10.06 -5.68
N GLU A 7 2.36 10.44 -5.97
CA GLU A 7 2.66 11.68 -6.64
C GLU A 7 3.56 11.41 -7.82
N VAL A 8 3.36 12.11 -8.92
CA VAL A 8 4.22 11.95 -10.09
C VAL A 8 4.98 13.26 -10.29
N GLU A 9 6.29 13.12 -10.39
CA GLU A 9 7.17 14.29 -10.49
C GLU A 9 8.42 13.87 -11.27
N ASN A 10 8.78 14.65 -12.29
CA ASN A 10 9.99 14.39 -13.08
C ASN A 10 10.05 12.96 -13.61
N ASN A 11 8.93 12.47 -14.15
CA ASN A 11 8.81 11.11 -14.68
C ASN A 11 9.03 10.02 -13.63
N LYS A 12 8.79 10.36 -12.37
CA LYS A 12 8.91 9.41 -11.28
C LYS A 12 7.63 9.37 -10.49
N ALA A 13 7.23 8.18 -10.10
CA ALA A 13 6.10 8.01 -9.19
C ALA A 13 6.65 7.89 -7.78
N ILE A 14 6.21 8.77 -6.92
CA ILE A 14 6.64 8.77 -5.52
C ILE A 14 5.48 8.26 -4.68
N ILE A 15 5.72 7.20 -3.95
CA ILE A 15 4.69 6.55 -3.17
C ILE A 15 5.00 6.71 -1.69
N THR A 16 4.04 7.24 -0.95
CA THR A 16 4.18 7.49 0.47
C THR A 16 3.21 6.60 1.24
N ILE A 17 3.73 5.92 2.23
CA ILE A 17 2.95 5.05 3.11
C ILE A 17 3.26 5.45 4.55
N ASP A 18 2.21 5.67 5.33
CA ASP A 18 2.37 5.98 6.75
C ASP A 18 2.48 4.66 7.52
N LEU A 19 3.66 4.38 8.02
CA LEU A 19 3.93 3.09 8.69
C LEU A 19 3.33 3.00 10.09
N THR A 20 2.72 4.08 10.58
CA THR A 20 2.07 4.05 11.90
C THR A 20 0.62 3.58 11.82
N LYS A 21 0.10 3.40 10.62
CA LYS A 21 -1.29 2.99 10.43
C LYS A 21 -1.38 1.53 10.03
N ASP A 22 -2.52 0.91 10.34
CA ASP A 22 -2.82 -0.40 9.81
C ASP A 22 -4.34 -0.55 9.70
N PHE A 23 -4.77 -1.57 9.00
CA PHE A 23 -6.17 -1.80 8.71
C PHE A 23 -6.61 -3.19 9.15
N GLY A 24 -5.90 -3.74 10.12
CA GLY A 24 -6.27 -5.01 10.69
C GLY A 24 -5.68 -6.19 9.92
N LYS A 25 -6.09 -7.37 10.31
CA LYS A 25 -5.52 -8.59 9.75
C LYS A 25 -5.90 -8.78 8.29
N SER A 26 -4.98 -9.34 7.54
CA SER A 26 -5.24 -9.75 6.16
C SER A 26 -6.27 -10.89 6.16
N SER A 27 -6.74 -11.25 4.96
CA SER A 27 -7.72 -12.32 4.84
C SER A 27 -7.20 -13.65 5.39
N SER A 28 -5.91 -13.89 5.33
CA SER A 28 -5.33 -15.11 5.88
C SER A 28 -5.16 -15.05 7.40
N GLY A 29 -5.23 -13.87 7.98
CA GLY A 29 -5.04 -13.69 9.41
C GLY A 29 -3.60 -13.75 9.87
N LYS A 30 -2.65 -13.91 8.95
CA LYS A 30 -1.24 -14.08 9.29
C LYS A 30 -0.46 -12.78 9.31
N THR A 31 -0.97 -11.78 8.65
CA THR A 31 -0.30 -10.48 8.56
C THR A 31 -1.28 -9.37 8.85
N ILE A 32 -0.74 -8.19 9.07
CA ILE A 32 -1.53 -6.99 9.29
C ILE A 32 -1.29 -6.07 8.09
N VAL A 33 -2.37 -5.67 7.43
CA VAL A 33 -2.26 -4.82 6.25
C VAL A 33 -1.98 -3.38 6.68
N VAL A 34 -0.93 -2.80 6.14
CA VAL A 34 -0.55 -1.41 6.41
C VAL A 34 -1.03 -0.50 5.28
N ALA A 35 -0.90 -0.94 4.06
CA ALA A 35 -1.31 -0.16 2.90
C ALA A 35 -1.62 -1.10 1.74
N SER A 36 -2.56 -0.70 0.90
CA SER A 36 -2.94 -1.53 -0.23
C SER A 36 -3.63 -0.69 -1.30
N THR A 37 -3.34 -0.98 -2.54
CA THR A 37 -4.08 -0.40 -3.66
C THR A 37 -5.35 -1.18 -3.93
N ARG A 38 -5.54 -2.33 -3.30
CA ARG A 38 -6.70 -3.21 -3.49
C ARG A 38 -6.83 -3.59 -4.96
N GLY A 39 -5.76 -4.17 -5.49
CA GLY A 39 -5.68 -4.53 -6.89
C GLY A 39 -4.88 -3.49 -7.65
N ASN A 40 -4.88 -3.63 -8.95
CA ASN A 40 -4.12 -2.72 -9.80
C ASN A 40 -4.92 -1.46 -10.07
N ILE A 41 -4.27 -0.31 -9.93
CA ILE A 41 -4.90 0.99 -10.18
C ILE A 41 -4.05 1.76 -11.18
N PRO A 42 -4.68 2.63 -11.99
CA PRO A 42 -3.88 3.54 -12.81
C PRO A 42 -3.21 4.58 -11.90
N ILE A 43 -1.99 4.93 -12.25
CA ILE A 43 -1.25 5.92 -11.46
C ILE A 43 -1.80 7.30 -11.75
N PRO A 44 -2.28 8.03 -10.73
CA PRO A 44 -2.77 9.40 -10.97
C PRO A 44 -1.67 10.27 -11.56
N GLY A 45 -1.97 10.94 -12.66
CA GLY A 45 -0.99 11.75 -13.36
C GLY A 45 -0.16 10.99 -14.38
N ALA A 46 -0.26 9.66 -14.42
CA ALA A 46 0.44 8.82 -15.38
C ALA A 46 -0.40 7.57 -15.65
N GLU A 47 -1.60 7.79 -16.19
CA GLU A 47 -2.63 6.75 -16.25
C GLU A 47 -2.35 5.61 -17.22
N THR A 48 -1.33 5.72 -18.04
CA THR A 48 -0.92 4.58 -18.86
C THR A 48 -0.17 3.53 -18.05
N TYR A 49 0.21 3.87 -16.83
CA TYR A 49 0.92 2.96 -15.94
C TYR A 49 0.01 2.51 -14.82
N TYR A 50 0.11 1.24 -14.46
CA TYR A 50 -0.70 0.67 -13.39
C TYR A 50 0.19 0.25 -12.23
N LEU A 51 -0.35 0.38 -11.05
CA LEU A 51 0.36 0.03 -9.82
C LEU A 51 -0.46 -0.94 -9.00
N GLY A 52 0.17 -2.02 -8.58
CA GLY A 52 -0.40 -2.91 -7.58
C GLY A 52 0.55 -2.97 -6.40
N LEU A 53 0.06 -2.63 -5.22
CA LEU A 53 0.91 -2.53 -4.04
C LEU A 53 0.21 -3.10 -2.82
N ASN A 54 0.96 -3.88 -2.05
CA ASN A 54 0.52 -4.36 -0.76
C ASN A 54 1.67 -4.19 0.22
N CYS A 55 1.42 -3.46 1.29
CA CYS A 55 2.38 -3.29 2.36
C CYS A 55 1.78 -3.92 3.61
N TYR A 56 2.51 -4.80 4.25
CA TYR A 56 1.99 -5.50 5.42
C TYR A 56 3.11 -5.78 6.40
N LYS A 57 2.72 -6.09 7.62
CA LYS A 57 3.67 -6.44 8.66
C LYS A 57 3.17 -7.69 9.37
N TYR A 58 4.06 -8.36 10.04
CA TYR A 58 3.69 -9.51 10.85
C TYR A 58 3.31 -9.03 12.25
N PRO A 59 2.32 -9.67 12.88
CA PRO A 59 1.96 -9.28 14.24
C PRO A 59 3.10 -9.55 15.20
N PRO A 60 3.15 -8.79 16.30
CA PRO A 60 4.19 -9.04 17.30
C PRO A 60 4.10 -10.48 17.80
N ARG A 61 5.25 -11.07 18.04
CA ARG A 61 5.28 -12.41 18.59
C ARG A 61 4.97 -12.39 20.05
N ASN A 62 4.16 -13.34 20.46
CA ASN A 62 3.91 -13.56 21.87
C ASN A 62 4.75 -14.72 22.34
N LYS A 63 5.33 -14.57 23.47
CA LYS A 63 6.15 -15.62 24.08
C LYS A 63 5.38 -16.36 25.11
#